data_0a9b4b7bcd7ad0042b74b8f23d0327a3
#
_entry.id   0a9b4b7bcd7ad0042b74b8f23d0327a3
#
_cell.length_a   1.000
_cell.length_b   1.000
_cell.length_c   1.000
_cell.angle_alpha   90.00
_cell.angle_beta   90.00
_cell.angle_gamma   90.00
#
_symmetry.space_group_name_H-M   'P 1'
#
loop_
_entity.id
_entity.type
_entity.pdbx_description
1 polymer ?
#
loop_
_entity_poly.entity_id
_entity_poly.type
_entity_poly.pdbx_seq_one_letter_code
_entity_poly.pdbx_strand_id
1 'polypeptide(L)'
;MAAPAGTLRIAVLQGLPFCVQISGIVSPIDTLHRAFLLKSILALLALLVTLPVSAAQLTLELDHVSKTWQTADLLKHPDVQTVQIIDDVSYKRTMTYRAVPLAVLLPGLEPGSHLQAVALDGFAAELTAAPLLEQNGARAWLAVEDPAHPWPALADGKPSAGPFYLVWTNPQAGHISPEQWPFQISGIKQLKTVAERFPALLPDAKLAANDPVNQGFEVFQKNCLACHRLNGAGDAQVGPDLNIPYNPTEYFGGDFLKRYIRDPQSLRHWPQAKMPAFAASVLPDSELGLLVDYLKHMAGRKQPLE
;
A
#
# COMPACT_ATOMS: atom_id res chain seq x y z
N MET A 1 6.00 4.33 61.81
CA MET A 1 7.06 3.42 62.31
C MET A 1 8.21 3.49 61.31
N ALA A 2 9.27 4.21 61.69
CA ALA A 2 10.47 4.42 60.90
C ALA A 2 11.55 3.46 61.38
N ALA A 3 12.29 2.85 60.44
CA ALA A 3 13.49 2.07 60.73
C ALA A 3 14.73 2.82 60.20
N PRO A 4 15.87 2.75 60.89
CA PRO A 4 16.93 3.74 60.77
C PRO A 4 18.03 3.36 59.76
N ALA A 5 18.70 4.40 59.26
CA ALA A 5 19.86 4.35 58.39
C ALA A 5 21.11 3.82 59.11
N GLY A 6 21.77 2.85 58.52
CA GLY A 6 23.07 2.36 58.98
C GLY A 6 24.22 3.16 58.37
N THR A 7 24.97 3.80 59.20
CA THR A 7 26.18 4.57 58.86
C THR A 7 27.40 3.65 58.80
N LEU A 8 28.04 3.51 57.66
CA LEU A 8 29.31 2.79 57.50
C LEU A 8 30.47 3.75 57.79
N ARG A 9 31.24 3.47 58.85
CA ARG A 9 32.48 4.20 59.18
C ARG A 9 33.67 3.56 58.49
N ILE A 10 34.35 4.35 57.69
CA ILE A 10 35.62 3.97 57.09
C ILE A 10 36.75 4.34 58.04
N ALA A 11 37.52 3.36 58.48
CA ALA A 11 38.75 3.56 59.25
C ALA A 11 39.92 3.84 58.31
N VAL A 12 40.55 4.97 58.49
CA VAL A 12 41.80 5.34 57.80
C VAL A 12 42.98 4.69 58.56
N LEU A 13 43.73 3.82 57.88
CA LEU A 13 45.04 3.37 58.33
C LEU A 13 46.10 4.05 57.46
N GLN A 14 46.88 4.90 58.11
CA GLN A 14 48.09 5.52 57.55
C GLN A 14 49.24 4.52 57.55
N GLY A 15 50.07 4.51 56.46
CA GLY A 15 51.47 4.17 56.57
C GLY A 15 51.95 3.18 55.54
N LEU A 16 52.81 3.65 54.67
CA LEU A 16 53.97 3.18 53.96
C LEU A 16 53.93 3.20 52.45
N PRO A 17 54.91 3.83 51.77
CA PRO A 17 54.99 3.87 50.31
C PRO A 17 55.70 2.62 49.75
N PHE A 18 54.98 1.73 49.10
CA PHE A 18 55.61 0.74 48.24
C PHE A 18 55.38 1.19 46.79
N CYS A 19 56.44 1.76 46.22
CA CYS A 19 56.56 2.03 44.78
C CYS A 19 56.83 0.70 44.05
N VAL A 20 55.77 0.03 43.59
CA VAL A 20 55.94 -1.12 42.67
C VAL A 20 55.91 -0.56 41.25
N GLN A 21 57.14 -0.42 40.73
CA GLN A 21 57.34 -0.08 39.32
C GLN A 21 57.12 -1.37 38.49
N ILE A 22 55.91 -1.53 37.96
CA ILE A 22 55.63 -2.61 37.02
C ILE A 22 56.11 -2.13 35.64
N SER A 23 57.37 -2.47 35.35
CA SER A 23 57.90 -2.40 33.98
C SER A 23 57.24 -3.53 33.17
N GLY A 24 56.06 -3.30 32.61
CA GLY A 24 55.48 -4.22 31.68
C GLY A 24 56.24 -4.19 30.36
N ILE A 25 57.10 -5.18 30.15
CA ILE A 25 57.73 -5.46 28.86
C ILE A 25 56.58 -5.90 27.94
N VAL A 26 56.03 -4.98 27.15
CA VAL A 26 55.06 -5.31 26.10
C VAL A 26 55.84 -6.05 25.01
N SER A 27 55.66 -7.35 24.92
CA SER A 27 56.26 -8.19 23.89
C SER A 27 55.86 -7.68 22.50
N PRO A 28 56.81 -7.57 21.56
CA PRO A 28 56.51 -7.17 20.18
C PRO A 28 55.50 -8.10 19.48
N ILE A 29 55.28 -9.30 20.01
CA ILE A 29 54.30 -10.27 19.52
C ILE A 29 52.85 -9.81 19.83
N ASP A 30 52.62 -9.15 20.99
CA ASP A 30 51.29 -8.67 21.38
C ASP A 30 50.81 -7.48 20.51
N THR A 31 51.75 -6.63 20.09
CA THR A 31 51.43 -5.51 19.19
C THR A 31 51.08 -5.97 17.78
N LEU A 32 51.74 -7.02 17.28
CA LEU A 32 51.42 -7.60 15.97
C LEU A 32 50.04 -8.28 15.96
N HIS A 33 49.72 -9.03 17.01
CA HIS A 33 48.41 -9.69 17.15
C HIS A 33 47.25 -8.69 17.27
N ARG A 34 47.44 -7.61 18.04
CA ARG A 34 46.44 -6.53 18.15
C ARG A 34 46.22 -5.79 16.83
N ALA A 35 47.30 -5.53 16.08
CA ALA A 35 47.20 -4.90 14.76
C ALA A 35 46.52 -5.81 13.73
N PHE A 36 46.74 -7.12 13.80
CA PHE A 36 46.09 -8.10 12.92
C PHE A 36 44.59 -8.25 13.25
N LEU A 37 44.24 -8.34 14.54
CA LEU A 37 42.85 -8.37 15.01
C LEU A 37 42.09 -7.10 14.61
N LEU A 38 42.71 -5.93 14.77
CA LEU A 38 42.07 -4.65 14.41
C LEU A 38 41.82 -4.55 12.90
N LYS A 39 42.79 -4.99 12.07
CA LYS A 39 42.62 -5.04 10.61
C LYS A 39 41.56 -6.04 10.17
N SER A 40 41.47 -7.19 10.84
CA SER A 40 40.46 -8.21 10.57
C SER A 40 39.05 -7.75 10.96
N ILE A 41 38.92 -7.03 12.08
CA ILE A 41 37.66 -6.44 12.52
C ILE A 41 37.21 -5.32 11.57
N LEU A 42 38.14 -4.45 11.12
CA LEU A 42 37.86 -3.41 10.14
C LEU A 42 37.46 -3.99 8.76
N ALA A 43 38.10 -5.07 8.33
CA ALA A 43 37.74 -5.78 7.09
C ALA A 43 36.35 -6.46 7.20
N LEU A 44 36.02 -7.03 8.36
CA LEU A 44 34.73 -7.62 8.64
C LEU A 44 33.61 -6.56 8.73
N LEU A 45 33.89 -5.39 9.33
CA LEU A 45 32.99 -4.26 9.36
C LEU A 45 32.76 -3.68 7.95
N ALA A 46 33.80 -3.60 7.13
CA ALA A 46 33.68 -3.14 5.75
C ALA A 46 32.84 -4.11 4.88
N LEU A 47 32.87 -5.41 5.17
CA LEU A 47 32.07 -6.43 4.48
C LEU A 47 30.58 -6.37 4.88
N LEU A 48 30.28 -5.90 6.09
CA LEU A 48 28.88 -5.74 6.58
C LEU A 48 28.16 -4.52 5.99
N VAL A 49 28.86 -3.58 5.37
CA VAL A 49 28.28 -2.34 4.82
C VAL A 49 27.78 -2.51 3.37
N THR A 50 28.08 -3.62 2.71
CA THR A 50 27.63 -3.89 1.33
C THR A 50 26.47 -4.87 1.24
N LEU A 51 25.46 -4.75 2.10
CA LEU A 51 24.19 -5.37 1.79
C LEU A 51 23.62 -4.65 0.55
N PRO A 52 23.38 -5.34 -0.56
CA PRO A 52 22.71 -4.71 -1.69
C PRO A 52 21.36 -4.23 -1.18
N VAL A 53 21.15 -2.93 -1.14
CA VAL A 53 19.79 -2.39 -1.05
C VAL A 53 19.07 -2.96 -2.27
N SER A 54 18.22 -3.95 -2.04
CA SER A 54 17.44 -4.53 -3.11
C SER A 54 16.63 -3.40 -3.72
N ALA A 55 16.98 -3.01 -4.94
CA ALA A 55 16.24 -1.98 -5.65
C ALA A 55 14.79 -2.46 -5.81
N ALA A 56 13.85 -1.62 -5.47
CA ALA A 56 12.46 -1.95 -5.61
C ALA A 56 12.11 -2.20 -7.10
N GLN A 57 11.25 -3.16 -7.33
CA GLN A 57 10.88 -3.62 -8.66
C GLN A 57 9.38 -3.49 -8.88
N LEU A 58 9.02 -3.06 -10.09
CA LEU A 58 7.65 -3.06 -10.59
C LEU A 58 7.54 -4.02 -11.78
N THR A 59 6.67 -5.00 -11.70
CA THR A 59 6.41 -5.93 -12.81
C THR A 59 5.16 -5.51 -13.55
N LEU A 60 5.29 -5.33 -14.88
CA LEU A 60 4.17 -5.09 -15.80
C LEU A 60 3.95 -6.35 -16.62
N GLU A 61 2.77 -6.93 -16.53
CA GLU A 61 2.36 -8.12 -17.30
C GLU A 61 1.23 -7.73 -18.26
N LEU A 62 1.55 -7.58 -19.55
CA LEU A 62 0.60 -7.21 -20.60
C LEU A 62 0.50 -8.36 -21.60
N ASP A 63 -0.70 -8.91 -21.78
CA ASP A 63 -0.94 -10.15 -22.54
C ASP A 63 0.00 -11.28 -22.07
N HIS A 64 0.97 -11.65 -22.87
CA HIS A 64 1.96 -12.69 -22.56
C HIS A 64 3.37 -12.12 -22.36
N VAL A 65 3.49 -10.78 -22.27
CA VAL A 65 4.78 -10.09 -22.11
C VAL A 65 4.90 -9.58 -20.68
N SER A 66 5.95 -10.03 -20.00
CA SER A 66 6.30 -9.54 -18.65
C SER A 66 7.54 -8.66 -18.73
N LYS A 67 7.48 -7.47 -18.16
CA LYS A 67 8.60 -6.54 -18.04
C LYS A 67 8.75 -6.07 -16.61
N THR A 68 9.92 -6.29 -16.05
CA THR A 68 10.27 -5.78 -14.72
C THR A 68 11.10 -4.51 -14.83
N TRP A 69 10.68 -3.47 -14.14
CA TRP A 69 11.36 -2.19 -14.05
C TRP A 69 12.00 -2.03 -12.67
N GLN A 70 13.24 -1.56 -12.67
CA GLN A 70 13.89 -1.12 -11.43
C GLN A 70 13.58 0.36 -11.18
N THR A 71 13.52 0.77 -9.92
CA THR A 71 13.39 2.18 -9.56
C THR A 71 14.39 3.07 -10.31
N ALA A 72 15.66 2.64 -10.39
CA ALA A 72 16.72 3.41 -11.05
C ALA A 72 16.48 3.60 -12.56
N ASP A 73 15.87 2.61 -13.24
CA ASP A 73 15.55 2.68 -14.67
C ASP A 73 14.41 3.64 -14.92
N LEU A 74 13.37 3.60 -14.07
CA LEU A 74 12.23 4.51 -14.17
C LEU A 74 12.61 5.97 -13.87
N LEU A 75 13.49 6.20 -12.89
CA LEU A 75 14.00 7.53 -12.58
C LEU A 75 14.88 8.13 -13.69
N LYS A 76 15.41 7.28 -14.59
CA LYS A 76 16.18 7.67 -15.78
C LYS A 76 15.38 7.56 -17.09
N HIS A 77 14.11 7.19 -17.00
CA HIS A 77 13.27 7.04 -18.19
C HIS A 77 13.21 8.34 -18.99
N PRO A 78 13.29 8.33 -20.33
CA PRO A 78 13.29 9.57 -21.14
C PRO A 78 12.05 10.43 -20.92
N ASP A 79 10.91 9.82 -20.59
CA ASP A 79 9.65 10.52 -20.32
C ASP A 79 9.41 10.84 -18.84
N VAL A 80 10.42 10.62 -17.96
CA VAL A 80 10.27 10.96 -16.54
C VAL A 80 10.18 12.48 -16.37
N GLN A 81 9.19 12.93 -15.61
CA GLN A 81 8.92 14.35 -15.35
C GLN A 81 8.76 14.60 -13.87
N THR A 82 8.90 15.86 -13.49
CA THR A 82 8.49 16.33 -12.17
C THR A 82 7.04 16.77 -12.26
N VAL A 83 6.16 16.10 -11.51
CA VAL A 83 4.72 16.32 -11.53
C VAL A 83 4.25 16.76 -10.15
N GLN A 84 3.48 17.85 -10.10
CA GLN A 84 2.83 18.32 -8.87
C GLN A 84 1.39 17.78 -8.84
N ILE A 85 1.05 17.12 -7.74
CA ILE A 85 -0.28 16.60 -7.45
C ILE A 85 -0.89 17.47 -6.35
N ILE A 86 -1.91 18.22 -6.72
CA ILE A 86 -2.69 19.03 -5.77
C ILE A 86 -3.69 18.08 -5.11
N ASP A 87 -3.87 18.17 -3.79
CA ASP A 87 -4.80 17.33 -3.01
C ASP A 87 -4.57 15.82 -3.20
N ASP A 88 -3.31 15.40 -3.04
CA ASP A 88 -2.93 13.99 -3.12
C ASP A 88 -3.80 13.11 -2.20
N VAL A 89 -4.32 12.01 -2.76
CA VAL A 89 -5.30 11.15 -2.08
C VAL A 89 -4.74 10.50 -0.83
N SER A 90 -3.47 10.08 -0.83
CA SER A 90 -2.84 9.39 0.30
C SER A 90 -2.25 10.36 1.32
N TYR A 91 -1.61 11.44 0.85
CA TYR A 91 -0.94 12.43 1.70
C TYR A 91 -1.86 13.58 2.17
N LYS A 92 -3.05 13.75 1.58
CA LYS A 92 -4.03 14.82 1.91
C LYS A 92 -3.42 16.23 1.84
N ARG A 93 -2.48 16.43 0.92
CA ARG A 93 -1.78 17.69 0.67
C ARG A 93 -1.17 17.70 -0.73
N THR A 94 -0.68 18.84 -1.16
CA THR A 94 0.10 18.93 -2.39
C THR A 94 1.43 18.16 -2.26
N MET A 95 1.69 17.30 -3.23
CA MET A 95 2.91 16.51 -3.33
C MET A 95 3.59 16.75 -4.68
N THR A 96 4.90 16.54 -4.73
CA THR A 96 5.68 16.62 -5.96
C THR A 96 6.42 15.30 -6.17
N TYR A 97 6.30 14.73 -7.36
CA TYR A 97 6.84 13.42 -7.69
C TYR A 97 7.72 13.46 -8.93
N ARG A 98 8.73 12.60 -8.96
CA ARG A 98 9.33 12.12 -10.22
C ARG A 98 8.39 11.02 -10.75
N ALA A 99 7.83 11.21 -11.95
CA ALA A 99 6.82 10.30 -12.47
C ALA A 99 6.94 10.11 -13.98
N VAL A 100 6.57 8.91 -14.44
CA VAL A 100 6.49 8.56 -15.86
C VAL A 100 5.01 8.50 -16.25
N PRO A 101 4.57 9.06 -17.41
CA PRO A 101 3.21 8.86 -17.88
C PRO A 101 2.91 7.35 -17.98
N LEU A 102 1.85 6.89 -17.32
CA LEU A 102 1.61 5.44 -17.26
C LEU A 102 1.37 4.84 -18.66
N ALA A 103 0.68 5.55 -19.54
CA ALA A 103 0.43 5.12 -20.90
C ALA A 103 1.71 4.72 -21.68
N VAL A 104 2.85 5.38 -21.41
CA VAL A 104 4.14 5.07 -22.07
C VAL A 104 4.69 3.70 -21.64
N LEU A 105 4.33 3.28 -20.42
CA LEU A 105 4.75 1.99 -19.86
C LEU A 105 3.84 0.83 -20.28
N LEU A 106 2.71 1.11 -20.93
CA LEU A 106 1.66 0.17 -21.32
C LEU A 106 1.50 0.11 -22.86
N PRO A 107 2.56 -0.19 -23.63
CA PRO A 107 2.50 -0.20 -25.07
C PRO A 107 1.55 -1.29 -25.59
N GLY A 108 0.73 -0.96 -26.60
CA GLY A 108 -0.20 -1.92 -27.23
C GLY A 108 -1.46 -2.22 -26.42
N LEU A 109 -1.65 -1.55 -25.26
CA LEU A 109 -2.85 -1.73 -24.47
C LEU A 109 -4.05 -1.08 -25.17
N GLU A 110 -5.13 -1.84 -25.32
CA GLU A 110 -6.38 -1.35 -25.90
C GLU A 110 -7.27 -0.68 -24.85
N PRO A 111 -8.05 0.37 -25.19
CA PRO A 111 -8.92 1.06 -24.23
C PRO A 111 -9.94 0.16 -23.51
N GLY A 112 -10.37 -0.93 -24.16
CA GLY A 112 -11.30 -1.90 -23.58
C GLY A 112 -10.63 -2.94 -22.66
N SER A 113 -9.31 -2.93 -22.56
CA SER A 113 -8.58 -3.87 -21.70
C SER A 113 -8.85 -3.60 -20.22
N HIS A 114 -8.74 -4.66 -19.44
CA HIS A 114 -8.85 -4.62 -17.98
C HIS A 114 -7.49 -4.91 -17.34
N LEU A 115 -7.13 -4.14 -16.34
CA LEU A 115 -5.88 -4.29 -15.60
C LEU A 115 -6.16 -4.37 -14.10
N GLN A 116 -5.17 -4.90 -13.39
CA GLN A 116 -5.15 -4.89 -11.94
C GLN A 116 -3.80 -4.37 -11.46
N ALA A 117 -3.80 -3.37 -10.59
CA ALA A 117 -2.61 -2.94 -9.87
C ALA A 117 -2.61 -3.57 -8.48
N VAL A 118 -1.54 -4.30 -8.16
CA VAL A 118 -1.39 -5.02 -6.89
C VAL A 118 -0.35 -4.32 -6.03
N ALA A 119 -0.72 -3.99 -4.79
CA ALA A 119 0.15 -3.42 -3.79
C ALA A 119 0.80 -4.49 -2.89
N LEU A 120 1.83 -4.10 -2.16
CA LEU A 120 2.58 -5.00 -1.27
C LEU A 120 1.75 -5.53 -0.09
N ASP A 121 0.69 -4.83 0.29
CA ASP A 121 -0.20 -5.22 1.40
C ASP A 121 -1.40 -6.08 0.94
N GLY A 122 -1.48 -6.41 -0.35
CA GLY A 122 -2.57 -7.21 -0.92
C GLY A 122 -3.79 -6.40 -1.39
N PHE A 123 -3.71 -5.06 -1.40
CA PHE A 123 -4.68 -4.22 -2.11
C PHE A 123 -4.58 -4.49 -3.62
N ALA A 124 -5.71 -4.71 -4.28
CA ALA A 124 -5.77 -5.10 -5.68
C ALA A 124 -6.76 -4.21 -6.45
N ALA A 125 -6.27 -3.06 -6.93
CA ALA A 125 -7.09 -2.10 -7.66
C ALA A 125 -7.46 -2.61 -9.04
N GLU A 126 -8.75 -2.72 -9.32
CA GLU A 126 -9.28 -3.00 -10.65
C GLU A 126 -9.31 -1.71 -11.48
N LEU A 127 -8.68 -1.73 -12.64
CA LEU A 127 -8.49 -0.57 -13.49
C LEU A 127 -8.96 -0.88 -14.92
N THR A 128 -9.67 0.06 -15.52
CA THR A 128 -9.94 0.02 -16.98
C THR A 128 -8.84 0.78 -17.72
N ALA A 129 -8.49 0.31 -18.91
CA ALA A 129 -7.37 0.88 -19.67
C ALA A 129 -7.70 2.29 -20.20
N ALA A 130 -8.93 2.57 -20.57
CA ALA A 130 -9.30 3.83 -21.22
C ALA A 130 -8.83 5.07 -20.42
N PRO A 131 -9.10 5.22 -19.11
CA PRO A 131 -8.59 6.35 -18.33
C PRO A 131 -7.06 6.37 -18.22
N LEU A 132 -6.41 5.19 -18.18
CA LEU A 132 -4.95 5.09 -18.07
C LEU A 132 -4.23 5.57 -19.33
N LEU A 133 -4.88 5.46 -20.48
CA LEU A 133 -4.36 5.87 -21.79
C LEU A 133 -4.72 7.32 -22.14
N GLU A 134 -5.61 7.96 -21.37
CA GLU A 134 -6.05 9.35 -21.59
C GLU A 134 -4.89 10.34 -21.39
N GLN A 135 -4.76 11.30 -22.29
CA GLN A 135 -3.69 12.30 -22.27
C GLN A 135 -4.19 13.76 -22.14
N ASN A 136 -5.46 14.02 -22.47
CA ASN A 136 -6.03 15.34 -22.53
C ASN A 136 -7.00 15.68 -21.37
N GLY A 137 -7.37 14.67 -20.57
CA GLY A 137 -8.26 14.80 -19.43
C GLY A 137 -7.55 14.47 -18.11
N ALA A 138 -8.09 13.48 -17.39
CA ALA A 138 -7.42 12.87 -16.26
C ALA A 138 -6.21 12.07 -16.77
N ARG A 139 -5.03 12.38 -16.28
CA ARG A 139 -3.81 11.69 -16.74
C ARG A 139 -3.18 10.88 -15.63
N ALA A 140 -2.95 9.60 -15.91
CA ALA A 140 -2.30 8.66 -15.03
C ALA A 140 -0.77 8.77 -15.10
N TRP A 141 -0.13 8.76 -13.94
CA TRP A 141 1.32 8.81 -13.77
C TRP A 141 1.78 7.72 -12.82
N LEU A 142 2.86 7.04 -13.16
CA LEU A 142 3.60 6.19 -12.23
C LEU A 142 4.62 7.07 -11.51
N ALA A 143 4.32 7.46 -10.30
CA ALA A 143 5.28 8.14 -9.41
C ALA A 143 6.29 7.13 -8.86
N VAL A 144 7.56 7.51 -8.86
CA VAL A 144 8.69 6.67 -8.47
C VAL A 144 9.43 7.34 -7.33
N GLU A 145 9.53 6.67 -6.19
CA GLU A 145 10.27 7.17 -5.05
C GLU A 145 11.78 7.00 -5.28
N ASP A 146 12.51 8.10 -5.15
CA ASP A 146 13.97 8.07 -5.16
C ASP A 146 14.48 7.63 -3.77
N PRO A 147 15.17 6.50 -3.64
CA PRO A 147 15.71 6.06 -2.34
C PRO A 147 16.66 7.07 -1.69
N ALA A 148 17.29 7.95 -2.47
CA ALA A 148 18.14 9.03 -1.94
C ALA A 148 17.31 10.21 -1.39
N HIS A 149 16.05 10.33 -1.81
CA HIS A 149 15.13 11.39 -1.40
C HIS A 149 13.75 10.79 -1.12
N PRO A 150 13.60 10.00 -0.05
CA PRO A 150 12.37 9.27 0.23
C PRO A 150 11.20 10.21 0.50
N TRP A 151 10.00 9.79 0.13
CA TRP A 151 8.79 10.54 0.43
C TRP A 151 8.48 10.48 1.94
N PRO A 152 7.73 11.44 2.46
CA PRO A 152 7.27 11.40 3.85
C PRO A 152 6.48 10.12 4.16
N ALA A 153 6.48 9.71 5.42
CA ALA A 153 5.60 8.66 5.90
C ALA A 153 4.12 9.06 5.69
N LEU A 154 3.26 8.09 5.39
CA LEU A 154 1.82 8.29 5.25
C LEU A 154 1.17 8.70 6.59
N ALA A 155 1.66 8.13 7.69
CA ALA A 155 1.30 8.49 9.07
C ALA A 155 2.46 8.08 9.98
N ASP A 156 2.43 8.48 11.25
CA ASP A 156 3.45 8.13 12.23
C ASP A 156 3.63 6.60 12.32
N GLY A 157 4.88 6.16 12.13
CA GLY A 157 5.24 4.75 12.13
C GLY A 157 4.77 3.96 10.90
N LYS A 158 4.24 4.60 9.87
CA LYS A 158 3.88 3.97 8.60
C LYS A 158 4.97 4.23 7.55
N PRO A 159 5.14 3.36 6.55
CA PRO A 159 6.01 3.64 5.41
C PRO A 159 5.44 4.80 4.54
N SER A 160 6.23 5.25 3.57
CA SER A 160 5.77 6.14 2.50
C SER A 160 4.81 5.43 1.54
N ALA A 161 4.22 6.17 0.59
CA ALA A 161 3.45 5.59 -0.51
C ALA A 161 4.34 4.91 -1.58
N GLY A 162 5.66 5.00 -1.43
CA GLY A 162 6.64 4.36 -2.32
C GLY A 162 6.75 2.83 -2.15
N PRO A 163 7.52 2.19 -3.02
CA PRO A 163 8.38 2.77 -4.05
C PRO A 163 7.66 3.26 -5.32
N PHE A 164 6.46 2.74 -5.60
CA PHE A 164 5.67 3.08 -6.79
C PHE A 164 4.25 3.43 -6.38
N TYR A 165 3.75 4.52 -6.94
CA TYR A 165 2.44 5.06 -6.62
C TYR A 165 1.75 5.55 -7.91
N LEU A 166 0.55 5.06 -8.18
CA LEU A 166 -0.28 5.57 -9.27
C LEU A 166 -0.96 6.85 -8.84
N VAL A 167 -0.60 7.95 -9.47
CA VAL A 167 -1.16 9.27 -9.19
C VAL A 167 -1.80 9.87 -10.43
N TRP A 168 -2.68 10.84 -10.25
CA TRP A 168 -3.42 11.44 -11.33
C TRP A 168 -3.34 12.96 -11.30
N THR A 169 -3.16 13.56 -12.45
CA THR A 169 -3.45 14.99 -12.67
C THR A 169 -4.86 15.12 -13.20
N ASN A 170 -5.58 16.15 -12.74
CA ASN A 170 -6.97 16.44 -13.15
C ASN A 170 -7.94 15.25 -12.99
N PRO A 171 -7.97 14.56 -11.83
CA PRO A 171 -8.74 13.31 -11.65
C PRO A 171 -10.26 13.51 -11.83
N GLN A 172 -10.78 14.70 -11.58
CA GLN A 172 -12.20 15.02 -11.71
C GLN A 172 -12.68 14.89 -13.16
N ALA A 173 -11.83 15.20 -14.15
CA ALA A 173 -12.17 15.09 -15.56
C ALA A 173 -12.42 13.65 -16.02
N GLY A 174 -11.89 12.65 -15.29
CA GLY A 174 -12.08 11.23 -15.57
C GLY A 174 -12.92 10.51 -14.52
N HIS A 175 -13.53 11.22 -13.56
CA HIS A 175 -14.26 10.64 -12.43
C HIS A 175 -13.43 9.58 -11.68
N ILE A 176 -12.12 9.84 -11.51
CA ILE A 176 -11.18 8.91 -10.87
C ILE A 176 -11.47 8.85 -9.37
N SER A 177 -11.78 7.65 -8.87
CA SER A 177 -12.01 7.42 -7.44
C SER A 177 -10.69 7.21 -6.67
N PRO A 178 -10.67 7.40 -5.34
CA PRO A 178 -9.49 7.18 -4.52
C PRO A 178 -8.89 5.77 -4.62
N GLU A 179 -9.70 4.75 -4.86
CA GLU A 179 -9.26 3.36 -5.02
C GLU A 179 -8.45 3.16 -6.32
N GLN A 180 -8.53 4.10 -7.25
CA GLN A 180 -7.72 4.12 -8.47
C GLN A 180 -6.36 4.83 -8.27
N TRP A 181 -5.97 5.05 -7.01
CA TRP A 181 -4.66 5.58 -6.59
C TRP A 181 -3.89 4.55 -5.75
N PRO A 182 -3.67 3.31 -6.26
CA PRO A 182 -2.90 2.33 -5.50
C PRO A 182 -1.49 2.82 -5.26
N PHE A 183 -1.03 2.69 -4.02
CA PHE A 183 0.33 3.01 -3.59
C PHE A 183 1.07 1.72 -3.17
N GLN A 184 2.40 1.79 -3.03
CA GLN A 184 3.25 0.62 -2.76
C GLN A 184 3.03 -0.49 -3.79
N ILE A 185 2.84 -0.13 -5.07
CA ILE A 185 2.55 -1.08 -6.14
C ILE A 185 3.75 -2.01 -6.36
N SER A 186 3.50 -3.31 -6.46
CA SER A 186 4.48 -4.33 -6.84
C SER A 186 4.33 -4.79 -8.29
N GLY A 187 3.12 -4.69 -8.84
CA GLY A 187 2.85 -5.10 -10.22
C GLY A 187 1.56 -4.53 -10.79
N ILE A 188 1.51 -4.46 -12.12
CA ILE A 188 0.30 -4.17 -12.89
C ILE A 188 0.14 -5.27 -13.92
N LYS A 189 -1.03 -5.91 -13.97
CA LYS A 189 -1.32 -7.05 -14.84
C LYS A 189 -2.52 -6.77 -15.71
N GLN A 190 -2.43 -7.10 -16.96
CA GLN A 190 -3.59 -7.19 -17.84
C GLN A 190 -4.31 -8.51 -17.56
N LEU A 191 -5.60 -8.45 -17.30
CA LEU A 191 -6.41 -9.60 -16.92
C LEU A 191 -7.70 -9.61 -17.73
N LYS A 192 -8.40 -10.74 -17.70
CA LYS A 192 -9.80 -10.79 -18.10
C LYS A 192 -10.63 -9.90 -17.18
N THR A 193 -11.79 -9.48 -17.61
CA THR A 193 -12.72 -8.68 -16.82
C THR A 193 -13.06 -9.36 -15.49
N VAL A 194 -13.45 -8.58 -14.49
CA VAL A 194 -13.92 -9.11 -13.19
C VAL A 194 -15.04 -10.12 -13.37
N ALA A 195 -15.97 -9.86 -14.29
CA ALA A 195 -17.09 -10.75 -14.59
C ALA A 195 -16.64 -12.12 -15.12
N GLU A 196 -15.59 -12.15 -15.95
CA GLU A 196 -15.03 -13.39 -16.47
C GLU A 196 -14.20 -14.17 -15.46
N ARG A 197 -13.46 -13.46 -14.60
CA ARG A 197 -12.62 -14.09 -13.55
C ARG A 197 -13.44 -14.60 -12.39
N PHE A 198 -14.50 -13.90 -12.01
CA PHE A 198 -15.25 -14.12 -10.78
C PHE A 198 -16.76 -14.21 -11.02
N PRO A 199 -17.26 -15.29 -11.64
CA PRO A 199 -18.69 -15.46 -11.87
C PRO A 199 -19.56 -15.41 -10.60
N ALA A 200 -18.96 -15.74 -9.43
CA ALA A 200 -19.64 -15.67 -8.13
C ALA A 200 -20.00 -14.25 -7.67
N LEU A 201 -19.45 -13.21 -8.30
CA LEU A 201 -19.79 -11.81 -8.08
C LEU A 201 -21.00 -11.35 -8.91
N LEU A 202 -21.38 -12.11 -9.94
CA LEU A 202 -22.40 -11.67 -10.88
C LEU A 202 -23.79 -11.65 -10.26
N PRO A 203 -24.57 -10.60 -10.51
CA PRO A 203 -26.01 -10.59 -10.27
C PRO A 203 -26.73 -11.72 -11.01
N ASP A 204 -28.01 -11.90 -10.71
CA ASP A 204 -28.82 -12.88 -11.44
C ASP A 204 -28.93 -12.48 -12.93
N ALA A 205 -28.56 -13.42 -13.80
CA ALA A 205 -28.63 -13.20 -15.26
C ALA A 205 -30.04 -12.93 -15.81
N LYS A 206 -31.10 -13.14 -14.98
CA LYS A 206 -32.47 -12.81 -15.35
C LYS A 206 -32.81 -11.34 -15.17
N LEU A 207 -31.97 -10.56 -14.49
CA LEU A 207 -32.18 -9.13 -14.33
C LEU A 207 -32.03 -8.41 -15.68
N ALA A 208 -32.80 -7.36 -15.87
CA ALA A 208 -32.68 -6.51 -17.06
C ALA A 208 -31.27 -5.85 -17.07
N ALA A 209 -30.70 -5.61 -18.25
CA ALA A 209 -29.37 -5.01 -18.38
C ALA A 209 -29.21 -3.66 -17.63
N ASN A 210 -30.28 -2.89 -17.56
CA ASN A 210 -30.34 -1.60 -16.86
C ASN A 210 -30.85 -1.71 -15.41
N ASP A 211 -30.93 -2.91 -14.84
CA ASP A 211 -31.37 -3.12 -13.46
C ASP A 211 -30.42 -2.40 -12.49
N PRO A 212 -30.93 -1.73 -11.45
CA PRO A 212 -30.12 -1.08 -10.41
C PRO A 212 -29.07 -1.99 -9.78
N VAL A 213 -29.35 -3.29 -9.65
CA VAL A 213 -28.41 -4.27 -9.10
C VAL A 213 -27.17 -4.43 -9.99
N ASN A 214 -27.33 -4.43 -11.32
CA ASN A 214 -26.18 -4.49 -12.24
C ASN A 214 -25.33 -3.22 -12.15
N GLN A 215 -25.93 -2.05 -12.03
CA GLN A 215 -25.21 -0.81 -11.80
C GLN A 215 -24.50 -0.83 -10.43
N GLY A 216 -25.13 -1.41 -9.40
CA GLY A 216 -24.53 -1.61 -8.09
C GLY A 216 -23.32 -2.54 -8.13
N PHE A 217 -23.31 -3.55 -8.99
CA PHE A 217 -22.14 -4.39 -9.24
C PHE A 217 -20.96 -3.59 -9.81
N GLU A 218 -21.19 -2.67 -10.73
CA GLU A 218 -20.16 -1.78 -11.25
C GLU A 218 -19.59 -0.87 -10.15
N VAL A 219 -20.47 -0.30 -9.31
CA VAL A 219 -20.04 0.49 -8.15
C VAL A 219 -19.20 -0.35 -7.17
N PHE A 220 -19.59 -1.60 -6.94
CA PHE A 220 -18.84 -2.54 -6.10
C PHE A 220 -17.45 -2.82 -6.67
N GLN A 221 -17.34 -3.10 -7.96
CA GLN A 221 -16.05 -3.32 -8.62
C GLN A 221 -15.12 -2.11 -8.45
N LYS A 222 -15.66 -0.91 -8.67
CA LYS A 222 -14.88 0.33 -8.63
C LYS A 222 -14.38 0.71 -7.22
N ASN A 223 -15.20 0.49 -6.19
CA ASN A 223 -14.95 1.08 -4.87
C ASN A 223 -14.72 0.06 -3.75
N CYS A 224 -15.08 -1.20 -3.93
CA CYS A 224 -15.08 -2.18 -2.83
C CYS A 224 -14.17 -3.38 -3.11
N LEU A 225 -14.11 -3.84 -4.36
CA LEU A 225 -13.40 -5.06 -4.77
C LEU A 225 -11.89 -4.96 -4.55
N ALA A 226 -11.32 -3.76 -4.52
CA ALA A 226 -9.91 -3.52 -4.24
C ALA A 226 -9.49 -3.99 -2.82
N CYS A 227 -10.44 -4.04 -1.88
CA CYS A 227 -10.20 -4.42 -0.50
C CYS A 227 -10.98 -5.66 -0.07
N HIS A 228 -12.16 -5.91 -0.65
CA HIS A 228 -13.08 -6.95 -0.23
C HIS A 228 -13.26 -8.05 -1.26
N ARG A 229 -13.53 -9.24 -0.78
CA ARG A 229 -14.10 -10.34 -1.57
C ARG A 229 -15.60 -10.43 -1.33
N LEU A 230 -16.29 -11.19 -2.18
CA LEU A 230 -17.70 -11.54 -2.00
C LEU A 230 -17.92 -12.95 -2.54
N ASN A 231 -18.54 -13.84 -1.78
CA ASN A 231 -18.67 -15.28 -2.09
C ASN A 231 -17.31 -15.99 -2.31
N GLY A 232 -16.27 -15.59 -1.60
CA GLY A 232 -14.92 -16.11 -1.78
C GLY A 232 -14.20 -15.57 -3.03
N ALA A 233 -14.92 -14.84 -3.90
CA ALA A 233 -14.40 -14.34 -5.17
C ALA A 233 -13.80 -12.93 -5.02
N GLY A 234 -12.71 -12.68 -5.75
CA GLY A 234 -11.90 -11.46 -5.70
C GLY A 234 -10.47 -11.75 -5.23
N ASP A 235 -9.54 -10.89 -5.63
CA ASP A 235 -8.10 -11.06 -5.32
C ASP A 235 -7.68 -10.37 -4.03
N ALA A 236 -8.49 -9.44 -3.52
CA ALA A 236 -8.15 -8.62 -2.35
C ALA A 236 -8.08 -9.43 -1.05
N GLN A 237 -7.14 -9.03 -0.17
CA GLN A 237 -6.91 -9.68 1.12
C GLN A 237 -6.95 -8.70 2.30
N VAL A 238 -7.42 -7.48 2.09
CA VAL A 238 -7.39 -6.40 3.08
C VAL A 238 -8.61 -6.43 3.99
N GLY A 239 -9.80 -6.59 3.41
CA GLY A 239 -11.07 -6.59 4.11
C GLY A 239 -11.73 -7.99 4.16
N PRO A 240 -12.79 -8.16 4.98
CA PRO A 240 -13.55 -9.40 5.02
C PRO A 240 -14.32 -9.65 3.73
N ASP A 241 -14.74 -10.91 3.52
CA ASP A 241 -15.74 -11.26 2.52
C ASP A 241 -17.08 -10.60 2.88
N LEU A 242 -17.73 -9.97 1.89
CA LEU A 242 -18.97 -9.21 2.10
C LEU A 242 -20.25 -10.05 1.90
N ASN A 243 -20.12 -11.39 1.81
CA ASN A 243 -21.29 -12.26 1.75
C ASN A 243 -21.18 -13.49 2.67
N ILE A 244 -19.96 -13.91 3.00
CA ILE A 244 -19.69 -15.13 3.76
C ILE A 244 -18.88 -14.79 5.03
N PRO A 245 -19.28 -15.22 6.21
CA PRO A 245 -20.51 -15.99 6.51
C PRO A 245 -21.78 -15.15 6.48
N TYR A 246 -21.67 -13.82 6.65
CA TYR A 246 -22.81 -12.89 6.72
C TYR A 246 -22.59 -11.68 5.83
N ASN A 247 -23.64 -11.30 5.09
CA ASN A 247 -23.66 -10.09 4.32
C ASN A 247 -23.91 -8.86 5.24
N PRO A 248 -23.27 -7.70 5.02
CA PRO A 248 -23.48 -6.52 5.85
C PRO A 248 -24.94 -6.06 5.89
N THR A 249 -25.75 -6.34 4.87
CA THR A 249 -27.17 -6.01 4.87
C THR A 249 -28.00 -6.90 5.80
N GLU A 250 -27.44 -8.01 6.31
CA GLU A 250 -28.10 -8.91 7.25
C GLU A 250 -27.96 -8.46 8.70
N TYR A 251 -26.86 -7.76 9.03
CA TYR A 251 -26.57 -7.37 10.42
C TYR A 251 -26.57 -5.85 10.66
N PHE A 252 -26.44 -5.04 9.63
CA PHE A 252 -26.61 -3.59 9.74
C PHE A 252 -28.04 -3.19 9.42
N GLY A 253 -28.81 -2.80 10.43
CA GLY A 253 -30.22 -2.37 10.26
C GLY A 253 -30.36 -0.95 9.73
N GLY A 254 -31.45 -0.67 9.01
CA GLY A 254 -31.81 0.66 8.52
C GLY A 254 -30.70 1.32 7.69
N ASP A 255 -30.39 2.58 7.98
CA ASP A 255 -29.35 3.35 7.29
C ASP A 255 -27.95 3.17 7.87
N PHE A 256 -27.78 2.24 8.82
CA PHE A 256 -26.49 2.06 9.50
C PHE A 256 -25.37 1.66 8.53
N LEU A 257 -25.63 0.76 7.58
CA LEU A 257 -24.65 0.35 6.57
C LEU A 257 -24.20 1.54 5.71
N LYS A 258 -25.13 2.38 5.25
CA LYS A 258 -24.79 3.59 4.47
C LYS A 258 -23.93 4.54 5.28
N ARG A 259 -24.29 4.79 6.55
CA ARG A 259 -23.49 5.62 7.46
C ARG A 259 -22.11 5.01 7.73
N TYR A 260 -22.02 3.70 7.88
CA TYR A 260 -20.77 3.01 8.06
C TYR A 260 -19.84 3.17 6.85
N ILE A 261 -20.36 3.02 5.63
CA ILE A 261 -19.60 3.24 4.39
C ILE A 261 -19.16 4.71 4.28
N ARG A 262 -20.04 5.66 4.65
CA ARG A 262 -19.72 7.10 4.63
C ARG A 262 -18.56 7.47 5.54
N ASP A 263 -18.55 6.97 6.76
CA ASP A 263 -17.50 7.22 7.74
C ASP A 263 -17.49 6.13 8.83
N PRO A 264 -16.69 5.06 8.63
CA PRO A 264 -16.61 3.97 9.61
C PRO A 264 -16.18 4.44 10.99
N GLN A 265 -15.29 5.43 11.06
CA GLN A 265 -14.72 5.92 12.33
C GLN A 265 -15.70 6.78 13.13
N SER A 266 -16.70 7.40 12.48
CA SER A 266 -17.72 8.20 13.16
C SER A 266 -18.69 7.33 13.98
N LEU A 267 -18.89 6.09 13.59
CA LEU A 267 -19.79 5.16 14.29
C LEU A 267 -19.08 4.40 15.40
N ARG A 268 -17.84 4.03 15.19
CA ARG A 268 -16.98 3.37 16.16
C ARG A 268 -15.53 3.69 15.86
N HIS A 269 -14.91 4.47 16.74
CA HIS A 269 -13.48 4.77 16.61
C HIS A 269 -12.65 3.52 16.86
N TRP A 270 -11.96 3.07 15.82
CA TRP A 270 -11.07 1.91 15.86
C TRP A 270 -9.76 2.26 15.16
N PRO A 271 -8.69 2.54 15.90
CA PRO A 271 -7.41 3.00 15.32
C PRO A 271 -6.81 2.04 14.27
N GLN A 272 -7.11 0.74 14.39
CA GLN A 272 -6.61 -0.29 13.47
C GLN A 272 -7.52 -0.52 12.25
N ALA A 273 -8.69 0.13 12.19
CA ALA A 273 -9.58 0.00 11.03
C ALA A 273 -8.89 0.56 9.78
N LYS A 274 -8.92 -0.22 8.71
CA LYS A 274 -8.31 0.14 7.42
C LYS A 274 -9.33 0.68 6.42
N MET A 275 -10.62 0.39 6.61
CA MET A 275 -11.68 0.85 5.70
C MET A 275 -11.72 2.39 5.70
N PRO A 276 -11.54 3.04 4.54
CA PRO A 276 -11.62 4.49 4.43
C PRO A 276 -13.06 4.97 4.50
N ALA A 277 -13.24 6.27 4.71
CA ALA A 277 -14.49 6.96 4.55
C ALA A 277 -14.75 7.28 3.06
N PHE A 278 -15.97 7.07 2.59
CA PHE A 278 -16.38 7.41 1.22
C PHE A 278 -17.25 8.68 1.23
N ALA A 279 -16.63 9.82 0.99
CA ALA A 279 -17.34 11.09 0.89
C ALA A 279 -18.34 11.09 -0.29
N ALA A 280 -19.40 11.90 -0.22
CA ALA A 280 -20.40 11.98 -1.29
C ALA A 280 -19.84 12.48 -2.63
N SER A 281 -18.73 13.20 -2.62
CA SER A 281 -18.00 13.59 -3.84
C SER A 281 -17.29 12.43 -4.54
N VAL A 282 -17.03 11.33 -3.83
CA VAL A 282 -16.37 10.12 -4.34
C VAL A 282 -17.39 9.04 -4.69
N LEU A 283 -18.34 8.81 -3.79
CA LEU A 283 -19.42 7.85 -3.91
C LEU A 283 -20.75 8.60 -3.68
N PRO A 284 -21.41 9.16 -4.71
CA PRO A 284 -22.67 9.86 -4.58
C PRO A 284 -23.76 9.01 -3.89
N ASP A 285 -24.75 9.64 -3.27
CA ASP A 285 -25.82 8.91 -2.56
C ASP A 285 -26.62 7.97 -3.47
N SER A 286 -26.77 8.34 -4.74
CA SER A 286 -27.38 7.47 -5.77
C SER A 286 -26.55 6.20 -5.98
N GLU A 287 -25.25 6.31 -6.14
CA GLU A 287 -24.35 5.15 -6.31
C GLU A 287 -24.27 4.32 -5.02
N LEU A 288 -24.25 4.96 -3.84
CA LEU A 288 -24.30 4.25 -2.57
C LEU A 288 -25.61 3.46 -2.40
N GLY A 289 -26.74 3.98 -2.92
CA GLY A 289 -27.99 3.25 -3.00
C GLY A 289 -27.88 1.98 -3.84
N LEU A 290 -27.37 2.12 -5.07
CA LEU A 290 -27.14 1.02 -6.01
C LEU A 290 -26.21 -0.06 -5.41
N LEU A 291 -25.13 0.35 -4.74
CA LEU A 291 -24.22 -0.56 -4.03
C LEU A 291 -24.95 -1.38 -2.97
N VAL A 292 -25.78 -0.75 -2.16
CA VAL A 292 -26.56 -1.45 -1.11
C VAL A 292 -27.57 -2.41 -1.73
N ASP A 293 -28.22 -2.04 -2.83
CA ASP A 293 -29.13 -2.92 -3.56
C ASP A 293 -28.42 -4.16 -4.13
N TYR A 294 -27.21 -3.98 -4.69
CA TYR A 294 -26.36 -5.09 -5.11
C TYR A 294 -25.99 -6.00 -3.93
N LEU A 295 -25.50 -5.45 -2.82
CA LEU A 295 -25.15 -6.26 -1.65
C LEU A 295 -26.35 -7.03 -1.12
N LYS A 296 -27.52 -6.39 -1.04
CA LYS A 296 -28.77 -7.04 -0.62
C LYS A 296 -29.19 -8.16 -1.56
N HIS A 297 -29.05 -7.96 -2.86
CA HIS A 297 -29.31 -9.00 -3.86
C HIS A 297 -28.39 -10.21 -3.66
N MET A 298 -27.07 -9.96 -3.42
CA MET A 298 -26.09 -10.99 -3.21
C MET A 298 -26.23 -11.73 -1.88
N ALA A 299 -26.85 -11.13 -0.85
CA ALA A 299 -27.19 -11.81 0.40
C ALA A 299 -28.03 -13.06 0.20
N GLY A 300 -28.94 -13.03 -0.78
CA GLY A 300 -29.75 -14.18 -1.19
C GLY A 300 -29.03 -15.16 -2.13
N ARG A 301 -27.76 -14.94 -2.45
CA ARG A 301 -26.96 -15.70 -3.44
C ARG A 301 -25.63 -16.19 -2.88
N LYS A 302 -25.61 -16.54 -1.61
CA LYS A 302 -24.41 -17.09 -0.96
C LYS A 302 -23.95 -18.36 -1.66
N GLN A 303 -22.65 -18.45 -1.90
CA GLN A 303 -22.03 -19.67 -2.42
C GLN A 303 -21.20 -20.32 -1.31
N PRO A 304 -21.22 -21.66 -1.17
CA PRO A 304 -20.33 -22.35 -0.24
C PRO A 304 -18.88 -22.03 -0.60
N LEU A 305 -18.03 -21.84 0.40
CA LEU A 305 -16.58 -21.87 0.19
C LEU A 305 -16.20 -23.32 -0.13
N GLU A 306 -15.56 -23.55 -1.26
CA GLU A 306 -14.99 -24.85 -1.61
C GLU A 306 -13.76 -25.17 -0.73
#